data_3130a67b003b376d863e0439c374a3ee
#
_entry.id   3130a67b003b376d863e0439c374a3ee
#
_cell.length_a   1.000
_cell.length_b   1.000
_cell.length_c   1.000
_cell.angle_alpha   90.00
_cell.angle_beta   90.00
_cell.angle_gamma   90.00
#
_symmetry.space_group_name_H-M   'P 1'
#
loop_
_entity.id
_entity.type
_entity.pdbx_description
1 polymer ?
#
loop_
_entity_poly.entity_id
_entity_poly.type
_entity_poly.pdbx_seq_one_letter_code
_entity_poly.pdbx_strand_id
1 'polypeptide(L)'
;YGALIRSWGEWANVNKVKIIKQDLSMPLVNENNFFQDFKKGFTSKTKVLFLSHITSATGLIFPINRVLSYAKEKGIITIIDGAHVPAHIPLNIHDLGCDFYVGALHKWLCGPKGSSFLFVKKDNQKWMKPLVYSWGKYGDDPGPSEFLQDFQWQGTRDMAAFLAIPTAIKFYENYILDNSKNCRKNIKYAFEKLKILFKIDPISIGGDWIGQMVSYPLPKSMPLNLKEELWNNFKIEVPIFDWNGHQYIRISMQIYNKKSDIDTLLNALDNFLKV
;
A
#
# COMPACT_ATOMS: atom_id res chain seq x y z
N TYR A 1 -1.20 7.44 0.61
CA TYR A 1 -2.50 7.33 1.28
C TYR A 1 -2.92 8.67 1.85
N GLY A 2 -4.18 9.09 1.55
CA GLY A 2 -4.65 10.44 1.87
C GLY A 2 -4.57 10.81 3.35
N ALA A 3 -4.86 9.88 4.26
CA ALA A 3 -4.77 10.15 5.69
C ALA A 3 -3.32 10.43 6.12
N LEU A 4 -2.34 9.67 5.60
CA LEU A 4 -0.93 9.89 5.93
C LEU A 4 -0.40 11.21 5.37
N ILE A 5 -0.84 11.61 4.17
CA ILE A 5 -0.49 12.93 3.60
C ILE A 5 -0.98 14.06 4.53
N ARG A 6 -2.20 13.95 5.04
CA ARG A 6 -2.76 14.93 6.00
C ARG A 6 -2.00 14.91 7.33
N SER A 7 -1.78 13.71 7.90
CA SER A 7 -1.05 13.57 9.17
C SER A 7 0.36 14.14 9.10
N TRP A 8 1.11 13.85 8.02
CA TRP A 8 2.43 14.44 7.79
C TRP A 8 2.34 15.96 7.61
N GLY A 9 1.33 16.46 6.92
CA GLY A 9 1.11 17.90 6.72
C GLY A 9 0.90 18.63 8.04
N GLU A 10 0.00 18.12 8.88
CA GLU A 10 -0.27 18.70 10.20
C GLU A 10 0.96 18.63 11.12
N TRP A 11 1.63 17.46 11.17
CA TRP A 11 2.84 17.32 11.97
C TRP A 11 3.96 18.27 11.53
N ALA A 12 4.15 18.42 10.22
CA ALA A 12 5.16 19.30 9.66
C ALA A 12 4.87 20.77 9.96
N ASN A 13 3.59 21.17 9.89
CA ASN A 13 3.15 22.52 10.22
C ASN A 13 3.45 22.86 11.69
N VAL A 14 3.05 21.99 12.62
CA VAL A 14 3.29 22.16 14.06
C VAL A 14 4.80 22.23 14.39
N ASN A 15 5.60 21.38 13.75
CA ASN A 15 7.04 21.27 14.03
C ASN A 15 7.92 22.15 13.12
N LYS A 16 7.32 22.98 12.26
CA LYS A 16 8.00 23.86 11.28
C LYS A 16 9.01 23.09 10.40
N VAL A 17 8.62 21.88 9.97
CA VAL A 17 9.40 21.01 9.09
C VAL A 17 8.90 21.14 7.66
N LYS A 18 9.81 21.21 6.69
CA LYS A 18 9.47 21.22 5.27
C LYS A 18 9.30 19.81 4.75
N ILE A 19 8.15 19.51 4.15
CA ILE A 19 7.93 18.29 3.38
C ILE A 19 8.27 18.55 1.91
N ILE A 20 9.10 17.69 1.32
CA ILE A 20 9.36 17.65 -0.12
C ILE A 20 8.54 16.49 -0.68
N LYS A 21 7.55 16.82 -1.49
CA LYS A 21 6.81 15.82 -2.29
C LYS A 21 7.53 15.68 -3.62
N GLN A 22 8.08 14.49 -3.86
CA GLN A 22 8.81 14.22 -5.10
C GLN A 22 7.89 13.53 -6.09
N ASP A 23 7.67 14.17 -7.23
CA ASP A 23 6.94 13.60 -8.34
C ASP A 23 7.81 12.59 -9.10
N LEU A 24 7.16 11.55 -9.62
CA LEU A 24 7.77 10.52 -10.45
C LEU A 24 7.30 10.69 -11.90
N SER A 25 8.21 10.51 -12.83
CA SER A 25 7.88 10.50 -14.25
C SER A 25 7.00 9.30 -14.60
N MET A 26 5.89 9.57 -15.25
CA MET A 26 4.94 8.54 -15.71
C MET A 26 5.01 8.38 -17.25
N PRO A 27 4.81 7.17 -17.79
CA PRO A 27 4.65 5.90 -17.07
C PRO A 27 5.93 5.44 -16.37
N LEU A 28 5.79 4.66 -15.28
CA LEU A 28 6.94 4.00 -14.67
C LEU A 28 7.47 2.90 -15.60
N VAL A 29 8.74 3.01 -15.98
CA VAL A 29 9.36 2.12 -16.98
C VAL A 29 10.34 1.14 -16.34
N ASN A 30 11.27 1.63 -15.53
CA ASN A 30 12.29 0.80 -14.90
C ASN A 30 12.72 1.35 -13.54
N GLU A 31 13.36 0.50 -12.75
CA GLU A 31 13.84 0.84 -11.41
C GLU A 31 14.85 2.00 -11.41
N ASN A 32 15.69 2.10 -12.44
CA ASN A 32 16.68 3.17 -12.49
C ASN A 32 16.03 4.54 -12.63
N ASN A 33 15.04 4.67 -13.53
CA ASN A 33 14.30 5.92 -13.70
C ASN A 33 13.56 6.29 -12.42
N PHE A 34 12.87 5.32 -11.80
CA PHE A 34 12.22 5.51 -10.51
C PHE A 34 13.20 6.04 -9.45
N PHE A 35 14.36 5.40 -9.30
CA PHE A 35 15.38 5.82 -8.35
C PHE A 35 15.92 7.21 -8.66
N GLN A 36 16.22 7.53 -9.92
CA GLN A 36 16.75 8.83 -10.30
C GLN A 36 15.74 9.95 -10.04
N ASP A 37 14.47 9.72 -10.34
CA ASP A 37 13.42 10.69 -10.02
C ASP A 37 13.29 10.87 -8.51
N PHE A 38 13.22 9.77 -7.77
CA PHE A 38 13.06 9.83 -6.31
C PHE A 38 14.25 10.54 -5.65
N LYS A 39 15.46 10.31 -6.17
CA LYS A 39 16.71 10.93 -5.68
C LYS A 39 16.69 12.45 -5.75
N LYS A 40 15.99 13.05 -6.72
CA LYS A 40 15.89 14.52 -6.85
C LYS A 40 15.25 15.18 -5.63
N GLY A 41 14.42 14.46 -4.87
CA GLY A 41 13.79 14.96 -3.64
C GLY A 41 14.73 15.06 -2.44
N PHE A 42 15.89 14.41 -2.48
CA PHE A 42 16.83 14.46 -1.36
C PHE A 42 17.68 15.73 -1.39
N THR A 43 17.89 16.31 -0.22
CA THR A 43 18.77 17.48 -0.01
C THR A 43 19.71 17.20 1.16
N SER A 44 20.71 18.06 1.38
CA SER A 44 21.59 17.99 2.57
C SER A 44 20.84 18.15 3.90
N LYS A 45 19.60 18.67 3.85
CA LYS A 45 18.71 18.88 5.02
C LYS A 45 17.72 17.74 5.22
N THR A 46 17.64 16.77 4.32
CA THR A 46 16.69 15.64 4.44
C THR A 46 17.08 14.77 5.65
N LYS A 47 16.15 14.55 6.55
CA LYS A 47 16.33 13.75 7.77
C LYS A 47 15.50 12.48 7.78
N VAL A 48 14.35 12.50 7.12
CA VAL A 48 13.40 11.40 7.08
C VAL A 48 12.93 11.17 5.66
N LEU A 49 12.93 9.91 5.25
CA LEU A 49 12.27 9.41 4.06
C LEU A 49 10.98 8.71 4.47
N PHE A 50 9.83 9.12 3.89
CA PHE A 50 8.58 8.38 3.97
C PHE A 50 8.19 7.89 2.58
N LEU A 51 7.94 6.59 2.43
CA LEU A 51 7.67 5.95 1.14
C LEU A 51 6.69 4.80 1.29
N SER A 52 5.68 4.74 0.42
CA SER A 52 4.85 3.54 0.30
C SER A 52 5.57 2.45 -0.49
N HIS A 53 5.50 1.20 -0.03
CA HIS A 53 6.01 0.04 -0.77
C HIS A 53 5.03 -0.40 -1.88
N ILE A 54 3.73 -0.37 -1.57
CA ILE A 54 2.65 -0.49 -2.56
C ILE A 54 1.71 0.69 -2.36
N THR A 55 1.49 1.46 -3.41
CA THR A 55 0.66 2.66 -3.35
C THR A 55 -0.82 2.34 -3.25
N SER A 56 -1.55 3.09 -2.42
CA SER A 56 -2.98 2.86 -2.19
C SER A 56 -3.84 3.20 -3.42
N ALA A 57 -3.70 4.40 -3.97
CA ALA A 57 -4.52 4.85 -5.09
C ALA A 57 -4.14 4.12 -6.39
N THR A 58 -2.86 4.11 -6.74
CA THR A 58 -2.38 3.66 -8.04
C THR A 58 -2.05 2.17 -8.10
N GLY A 59 -1.97 1.47 -6.96
CA GLY A 59 -1.70 0.02 -6.92
C GLY A 59 -0.30 -0.39 -7.36
N LEU A 60 0.63 0.56 -7.44
CA LEU A 60 1.98 0.33 -7.92
C LEU A 60 2.88 -0.25 -6.84
N ILE A 61 3.61 -1.29 -7.18
CA ILE A 61 4.68 -1.86 -6.35
C ILE A 61 5.97 -1.09 -6.64
N PHE A 62 6.50 -0.39 -5.64
CA PHE A 62 7.73 0.37 -5.80
C PHE A 62 8.97 -0.47 -5.49
N PRO A 63 10.02 -0.42 -6.32
CA PRO A 63 11.31 -1.08 -6.07
C PRO A 63 12.12 -0.25 -5.05
N ILE A 64 11.76 -0.39 -3.76
CA ILE A 64 12.25 0.50 -2.69
C ILE A 64 13.70 0.25 -2.26
N ASN A 65 14.28 -0.92 -2.55
CA ASN A 65 15.58 -1.35 -2.03
C ASN A 65 16.69 -0.33 -2.29
N ARG A 66 16.79 0.14 -3.52
CA ARG A 66 17.84 1.10 -3.91
C ARG A 66 17.67 2.47 -3.25
N VAL A 67 16.41 2.89 -3.06
CA VAL A 67 16.10 4.14 -2.34
C VAL A 67 16.46 4.02 -0.86
N LEU A 68 16.17 2.87 -0.24
CA LEU A 68 16.53 2.58 1.14
C LEU A 68 18.05 2.55 1.35
N SER A 69 18.78 1.89 0.46
CA SER A 69 20.26 1.86 0.50
C SER A 69 20.83 3.27 0.42
N TYR A 70 20.35 4.09 -0.50
CA TYR A 70 20.77 5.48 -0.64
C TYR A 70 20.44 6.33 0.60
N ALA A 71 19.26 6.18 1.17
CA ALA A 71 18.87 6.87 2.40
C ALA A 71 19.77 6.47 3.58
N LYS A 72 20.08 5.18 3.72
CA LYS A 72 21.00 4.66 4.74
C LYS A 72 22.40 5.23 4.61
N GLU A 73 22.97 5.29 3.40
CA GLU A 73 24.30 5.91 3.13
C GLU A 73 24.33 7.38 3.54
N LYS A 74 23.22 8.08 3.50
CA LYS A 74 23.06 9.49 3.90
C LYS A 74 22.66 9.68 5.36
N GLY A 75 22.53 8.62 6.14
CA GLY A 75 22.07 8.69 7.53
C GLY A 75 20.63 9.20 7.69
N ILE A 76 19.77 8.95 6.69
CA ILE A 76 18.37 9.38 6.65
C ILE A 76 17.51 8.27 7.23
N ILE A 77 16.66 8.60 8.20
CA ILE A 77 15.69 7.67 8.79
C ILE A 77 14.64 7.29 7.74
N THR A 78 14.36 6.00 7.64
CA THR A 78 13.43 5.44 6.65
C THR A 78 12.16 4.92 7.30
N ILE A 79 11.01 5.40 6.84
CA ILE A 79 9.67 4.98 7.29
C ILE A 79 8.91 4.45 6.07
N ILE A 80 8.58 3.17 6.08
CA ILE A 80 7.93 2.51 4.96
C ILE A 80 6.48 2.16 5.29
N ASP A 81 5.58 2.70 4.48
CA ASP A 81 4.17 2.30 4.46
C ASP A 81 4.02 1.04 3.60
N GLY A 82 3.99 -0.11 4.26
CA GLY A 82 3.74 -1.41 3.66
C GLY A 82 2.30 -1.90 3.86
N ALA A 83 1.32 -1.00 4.05
CA ALA A 83 -0.06 -1.38 4.37
C ALA A 83 -0.69 -2.34 3.36
N HIS A 84 -0.26 -2.35 2.10
CA HIS A 84 -0.74 -3.27 1.06
C HIS A 84 0.18 -4.48 0.82
N VAL A 85 1.22 -4.68 1.64
CA VAL A 85 2.26 -5.69 1.37
C VAL A 85 2.00 -7.05 2.01
N PRO A 86 1.61 -7.16 3.31
CA PRO A 86 1.39 -8.46 3.93
C PRO A 86 0.44 -9.34 3.11
N ALA A 87 0.86 -10.55 2.77
CA ALA A 87 0.13 -11.51 1.93
C ALA A 87 -0.14 -11.10 0.46
N HIS A 88 0.38 -9.95 0.01
CA HIS A 88 0.27 -9.48 -1.38
C HIS A 88 1.55 -9.78 -2.17
N ILE A 89 2.69 -9.43 -1.62
CA ILE A 89 4.01 -9.77 -2.17
C ILE A 89 4.90 -10.39 -1.09
N PRO A 90 5.94 -11.15 -1.43
CA PRO A 90 6.92 -11.61 -0.46
C PRO A 90 7.56 -10.44 0.28
N LEU A 91 7.71 -10.58 1.59
CA LEU A 91 8.27 -9.54 2.45
C LEU A 91 9.27 -10.15 3.43
N ASN A 92 10.51 -9.69 3.40
CA ASN A 92 11.47 -9.85 4.47
C ASN A 92 11.93 -8.46 4.93
N ILE A 93 11.41 -7.99 6.05
CA ILE A 93 11.69 -6.63 6.56
C ILE A 93 13.15 -6.46 6.94
N HIS A 94 13.80 -7.53 7.44
CA HIS A 94 15.21 -7.48 7.81
C HIS A 94 16.12 -7.25 6.60
N ASP A 95 15.81 -7.88 5.47
CA ASP A 95 16.57 -7.72 4.23
C ASP A 95 16.39 -6.32 3.61
N LEU A 96 15.22 -5.69 3.83
CA LEU A 96 15.00 -4.31 3.41
C LEU A 96 15.90 -3.32 4.13
N GLY A 97 16.25 -3.58 5.39
CA GLY A 97 17.11 -2.74 6.20
C GLY A 97 16.54 -1.36 6.53
N CYS A 98 15.22 -1.17 6.44
CA CYS A 98 14.54 0.06 6.82
C CYS A 98 14.50 0.24 8.34
N ASP A 99 14.30 1.48 8.79
CA ASP A 99 14.21 1.80 10.22
C ASP A 99 12.84 1.52 10.79
N PHE A 100 11.78 1.82 10.02
CA PHE A 100 10.38 1.60 10.39
C PHE A 100 9.61 1.01 9.22
N TYR A 101 8.75 0.05 9.53
CA TYR A 101 7.85 -0.57 8.56
C TYR A 101 6.48 -0.81 9.18
N VAL A 102 5.42 -0.36 8.51
CA VAL A 102 4.04 -0.58 8.94
C VAL A 102 3.33 -1.51 7.96
N GLY A 103 2.65 -2.53 8.44
CA GLY A 103 1.86 -3.45 7.62
C GLY A 103 0.43 -3.60 8.12
N ALA A 104 -0.56 -3.55 7.22
CA ALA A 104 -1.96 -3.81 7.55
C ALA A 104 -2.27 -5.31 7.40
N LEU A 105 -2.84 -5.93 8.44
CA LEU A 105 -3.16 -7.35 8.44
C LEU A 105 -4.62 -7.63 8.01
N HIS A 106 -5.45 -6.57 7.94
CA HIS A 106 -6.86 -6.65 7.55
C HIS A 106 -7.12 -6.45 6.04
N LYS A 107 -6.05 -6.42 5.22
CA LYS A 107 -6.18 -6.30 3.76
C LYS A 107 -5.98 -7.68 3.11
N TRP A 108 -4.83 -7.93 2.52
CA TRP A 108 -4.54 -9.13 1.73
C TRP A 108 -4.37 -10.40 2.58
N LEU A 109 -3.97 -10.26 3.85
CA LEU A 109 -3.92 -11.38 4.81
C LEU A 109 -5.32 -11.80 5.30
N CYS A 110 -6.37 -11.02 5.01
CA CYS A 110 -7.75 -11.28 5.45
C CYS A 110 -7.95 -11.32 6.97
N GLY A 111 -7.06 -10.68 7.74
CA GLY A 111 -7.25 -10.50 9.19
C GLY A 111 -8.40 -9.53 9.51
N PRO A 112 -8.88 -9.50 10.76
CA PRO A 112 -9.91 -8.57 11.19
C PRO A 112 -9.49 -7.11 11.06
N LYS A 113 -10.44 -6.22 10.80
CA LYS A 113 -10.22 -4.77 10.72
C LYS A 113 -9.57 -4.24 11.99
N GLY A 114 -8.68 -3.25 11.84
CA GLY A 114 -7.95 -2.63 12.93
C GLY A 114 -6.64 -3.33 13.31
N SER A 115 -6.39 -4.54 12.80
CA SER A 115 -5.11 -5.23 13.02
C SER A 115 -4.03 -4.74 12.06
N SER A 116 -2.87 -4.44 12.63
CA SER A 116 -1.66 -4.01 11.91
C SER A 116 -0.43 -4.31 12.76
N PHE A 117 0.75 -4.22 12.18
CA PHE A 117 2.01 -4.28 12.91
C PHE A 117 2.88 -3.06 12.60
N LEU A 118 3.72 -2.72 13.56
CA LEU A 118 4.81 -1.77 13.42
C LEU A 118 6.13 -2.52 13.68
N PHE A 119 7.01 -2.56 12.70
CA PHE A 119 8.41 -2.94 12.89
C PHE A 119 9.23 -1.70 13.17
N VAL A 120 10.09 -1.78 14.19
CA VAL A 120 11.06 -0.75 14.53
C VAL A 120 12.43 -1.41 14.67
N LYS A 121 13.40 -0.93 13.88
CA LYS A 121 14.79 -1.38 13.97
C LYS A 121 15.31 -1.19 15.40
N LYS A 122 16.05 -2.18 15.91
CA LYS A 122 16.47 -2.24 17.33
C LYS A 122 17.14 -0.95 17.83
N ASP A 123 18.02 -0.36 17.01
CA ASP A 123 18.73 0.87 17.38
C ASP A 123 17.80 2.07 17.60
N ASN A 124 16.63 2.06 16.97
CA ASN A 124 15.64 3.12 17.06
C ASN A 124 14.64 2.93 18.21
N GLN A 125 14.52 1.71 18.77
CA GLN A 125 13.57 1.40 19.84
C GLN A 125 13.82 2.23 21.10
N LYS A 126 15.08 2.50 21.42
CA LYS A 126 15.49 3.20 22.66
C LYS A 126 14.98 4.65 22.80
N TRP A 127 14.67 5.32 21.67
CA TRP A 127 14.16 6.69 21.69
C TRP A 127 12.66 6.79 21.34
N MET A 128 12.04 5.67 20.97
CA MET A 128 10.60 5.61 20.74
C MET A 128 9.85 5.76 22.06
N LYS A 129 8.74 6.52 21.99
CA LYS A 129 7.82 6.67 23.12
C LYS A 129 6.41 6.34 22.66
N PRO A 130 5.63 5.58 23.42
CA PRO A 130 4.24 5.33 23.10
C PRO A 130 3.42 6.62 23.21
N LEU A 131 2.35 6.74 22.42
CA LEU A 131 1.41 7.85 22.54
C LEU A 131 0.57 7.76 23.83
N VAL A 132 0.38 6.55 24.33
CA VAL A 132 -0.37 6.27 25.55
C VAL A 132 0.52 5.47 26.50
N TYR A 133 0.78 6.01 27.66
CA TYR A 133 1.45 5.30 28.75
C TYR A 133 0.39 4.61 29.61
N SER A 134 0.61 3.35 29.94
CA SER A 134 -0.28 2.54 30.77
C SER A 134 0.55 1.54 31.58
N TRP A 135 -0.08 0.52 32.11
CA TRP A 135 0.56 -0.55 32.92
C TRP A 135 1.71 -1.24 32.20
N GLY A 136 1.80 -1.22 30.89
CA GLY A 136 2.97 -1.68 30.14
C GLY A 136 4.26 -0.99 30.59
N LYS A 137 4.23 0.34 30.89
CA LYS A 137 5.40 1.10 31.34
C LYS A 137 5.75 0.85 32.82
N TYR A 138 4.73 0.71 33.64
CA TYR A 138 4.88 0.72 35.11
C TYR A 138 4.36 -0.55 35.79
N GLY A 139 4.02 -1.57 35.02
CA GLY A 139 3.52 -2.84 35.56
C GLY A 139 4.60 -3.72 36.16
N ASP A 140 4.19 -4.64 37.04
CA ASP A 140 5.07 -5.57 37.74
C ASP A 140 5.47 -6.78 36.88
N ASP A 141 4.82 -6.98 35.73
CA ASP A 141 5.10 -8.05 34.76
C ASP A 141 5.89 -7.49 33.55
N PRO A 142 7.23 -7.54 33.61
CA PRO A 142 8.07 -6.96 32.56
C PRO A 142 7.90 -7.75 31.26
N GLY A 143 7.67 -7.03 30.18
CA GLY A 143 7.66 -7.62 28.84
C GLY A 143 9.07 -8.09 28.38
N PRO A 144 9.18 -8.71 27.22
CA PRO A 144 10.45 -9.25 26.70
C PRO A 144 11.53 -8.19 26.46
N SER A 145 11.15 -6.92 26.34
CA SER A 145 12.05 -5.77 26.26
C SER A 145 11.32 -4.52 26.70
N GLU A 146 12.07 -3.47 27.10
CA GLU A 146 11.49 -2.17 27.49
C GLU A 146 10.60 -1.60 26.37
N PHE A 147 11.02 -1.68 25.13
CA PHE A 147 10.22 -1.24 23.97
C PHE A 147 8.88 -2.00 23.88
N LEU A 148 8.90 -3.33 23.94
CA LEU A 148 7.67 -4.12 23.86
C LEU A 148 6.78 -3.87 25.08
N GLN A 149 7.36 -3.76 26.27
CA GLN A 149 6.63 -3.44 27.47
C GLN A 149 5.89 -2.11 27.36
N ASP A 150 6.54 -1.06 26.85
CA ASP A 150 5.96 0.26 26.70
C ASP A 150 4.84 0.30 25.64
N PHE A 151 4.98 -0.44 24.55
CA PHE A 151 4.06 -0.40 23.41
C PHE A 151 2.97 -1.49 23.43
N GLN A 152 3.19 -2.58 24.14
CA GLN A 152 2.32 -3.75 24.09
C GLN A 152 1.00 -3.53 24.83
N TRP A 153 1.02 -2.83 25.96
CA TRP A 153 -0.15 -2.62 26.79
C TRP A 153 -0.53 -1.13 26.90
N GLN A 154 -1.55 -0.75 26.14
CA GLN A 154 -2.05 0.63 26.08
C GLN A 154 -3.34 0.85 26.90
N GLY A 155 -3.70 -0.10 27.77
CA GLY A 155 -4.95 -0.12 28.52
C GLY A 155 -5.90 -1.23 28.08
N THR A 156 -7.00 -1.39 28.83
CA THR A 156 -8.03 -2.40 28.53
C THR A 156 -8.75 -2.07 27.22
N ARG A 157 -8.70 -2.99 26.26
CA ARG A 157 -9.35 -2.87 24.97
C ARG A 157 -9.66 -4.25 24.37
N ASP A 158 -10.48 -4.27 23.35
CA ASP A 158 -10.71 -5.51 22.58
C ASP A 158 -9.43 -5.93 21.84
N MET A 159 -8.96 -7.14 22.12
CA MET A 159 -7.78 -7.75 21.52
C MET A 159 -8.15 -8.82 20.46
N ALA A 160 -9.43 -9.06 20.22
CA ALA A 160 -9.90 -10.14 19.35
C ALA A 160 -9.28 -10.07 17.94
N ALA A 161 -9.13 -8.86 17.39
CA ALA A 161 -8.52 -8.67 16.07
C ALA A 161 -7.07 -9.17 16.01
N PHE A 162 -6.29 -8.97 17.07
CA PHE A 162 -4.89 -9.44 17.14
C PHE A 162 -4.81 -10.94 17.40
N LEU A 163 -5.66 -11.46 18.28
CA LEU A 163 -5.72 -12.89 18.60
C LEU A 163 -6.17 -13.76 17.42
N ALA A 164 -6.90 -13.20 16.46
CA ALA A 164 -7.31 -13.88 15.24
C ALA A 164 -6.21 -13.97 14.17
N ILE A 165 -5.09 -13.21 14.28
CA ILE A 165 -4.05 -13.18 13.26
C ILE A 165 -3.38 -14.54 13.01
N PRO A 166 -3.06 -15.37 14.02
CA PRO A 166 -2.52 -16.71 13.76
C PRO A 166 -3.44 -17.56 12.86
N THR A 167 -4.76 -17.44 13.02
CA THR A 167 -5.74 -18.12 12.16
C THR A 167 -5.76 -17.54 10.75
N ALA A 168 -5.65 -16.22 10.60
CA ALA A 168 -5.53 -15.57 9.29
C ALA A 168 -4.25 -15.99 8.54
N ILE A 169 -3.13 -16.16 9.25
CA ILE A 169 -1.88 -16.67 8.68
C ILE A 169 -2.07 -18.11 8.18
N LYS A 170 -2.65 -19.00 8.97
CA LYS A 170 -2.96 -20.38 8.57
C LYS A 170 -3.90 -20.42 7.36
N PHE A 171 -4.90 -19.53 7.33
CA PHE A 171 -5.79 -19.42 6.17
C PHE A 171 -5.02 -18.97 4.92
N TYR A 172 -4.15 -17.99 5.06
CA TYR A 172 -3.28 -17.54 3.96
C TYR A 172 -2.41 -18.68 3.43
N GLU A 173 -1.71 -19.39 4.31
CA GLU A 173 -0.83 -20.51 3.94
C GLU A 173 -1.58 -21.64 3.23
N ASN A 174 -2.77 -21.99 3.73
CA ASN A 174 -3.54 -23.13 3.20
C ASN A 174 -4.32 -22.79 1.92
N TYR A 175 -4.77 -21.56 1.72
CA TYR A 175 -5.72 -21.26 0.65
C TYR A 175 -5.31 -20.11 -0.27
N ILE A 176 -4.54 -19.13 0.22
CA ILE A 176 -4.23 -17.93 -0.56
C ILE A 176 -2.88 -18.04 -1.28
N LEU A 177 -1.85 -18.52 -0.58
CA LEU A 177 -0.46 -18.44 -1.03
C LEU A 177 -0.27 -19.01 -2.45
N ASP A 178 -0.67 -20.25 -2.67
CA ASP A 178 -0.54 -20.93 -3.97
C ASP A 178 -1.43 -20.32 -5.04
N ASN A 179 -2.62 -19.85 -4.67
CA ASN A 179 -3.58 -19.24 -5.57
C ASN A 179 -3.26 -17.77 -5.92
N SER A 180 -2.39 -17.11 -5.19
CA SER A 180 -1.99 -15.72 -5.44
C SER A 180 -1.39 -15.49 -6.84
N LYS A 181 -0.73 -16.50 -7.40
CA LYS A 181 -0.19 -16.49 -8.79
C LYS A 181 -1.31 -16.33 -9.82
N ASN A 182 -2.45 -17.01 -9.61
CA ASN A 182 -3.62 -16.89 -10.50
C ASN A 182 -4.25 -15.49 -10.39
N CYS A 183 -4.32 -14.92 -9.19
CA CYS A 183 -4.79 -13.55 -8.99
C CYS A 183 -3.93 -12.56 -9.77
N ARG A 184 -2.60 -12.66 -9.68
CA ARG A 184 -1.68 -11.80 -10.46
C ARG A 184 -1.82 -12.00 -11.97
N LYS A 185 -1.98 -13.25 -12.44
CA LYS A 185 -2.24 -13.55 -13.85
C LYS A 185 -3.51 -12.86 -14.34
N ASN A 186 -4.57 -12.90 -13.55
CA ASN A 186 -5.85 -12.26 -13.87
C ASN A 186 -5.73 -10.72 -13.86
N ILE A 187 -4.96 -10.13 -12.95
CA ILE A 187 -4.69 -8.69 -12.96
C ILE A 187 -3.89 -8.28 -14.21
N LYS A 188 -2.88 -9.05 -14.60
CA LYS A 188 -2.15 -8.80 -15.86
C LYS A 188 -3.10 -8.88 -17.08
N TYR A 189 -4.00 -9.85 -17.08
CA TYR A 189 -5.04 -9.96 -18.10
C TYR A 189 -5.94 -8.70 -18.12
N ALA A 190 -6.42 -8.25 -16.95
CA ALA A 190 -7.22 -7.03 -16.85
C ALA A 190 -6.47 -5.80 -17.38
N PHE A 191 -5.20 -5.65 -17.01
CA PHE A 191 -4.33 -4.57 -17.47
C PHE A 191 -4.23 -4.53 -19.01
N GLU A 192 -3.92 -5.66 -19.65
CA GLU A 192 -3.80 -5.72 -21.10
C GLU A 192 -5.14 -5.46 -21.81
N LYS A 193 -6.24 -5.95 -21.24
CA LYS A 193 -7.57 -5.69 -21.79
C LYS A 193 -8.00 -4.23 -21.66
N LEU A 194 -7.73 -3.59 -20.52
CA LEU A 194 -8.00 -2.15 -20.35
C LEU A 194 -7.16 -1.30 -21.29
N LYS A 195 -5.90 -1.67 -21.55
CA LYS A 195 -5.03 -1.00 -22.53
C LYS A 195 -5.63 -1.03 -23.94
N ILE A 196 -6.13 -2.20 -24.35
CA ILE A 196 -6.78 -2.36 -25.65
C ILE A 196 -8.09 -1.58 -25.71
N LEU A 197 -8.90 -1.64 -24.65
CA LEU A 197 -10.23 -1.05 -24.60
C LEU A 197 -10.17 0.48 -24.58
N PHE A 198 -9.33 1.05 -23.72
CA PHE A 198 -9.29 2.49 -23.52
C PHE A 198 -8.37 3.24 -24.47
N LYS A 199 -7.34 2.59 -25.00
CA LYS A 199 -6.33 3.19 -25.90
C LYS A 199 -5.67 4.43 -25.28
N ILE A 200 -5.47 4.42 -23.98
CA ILE A 200 -4.81 5.45 -23.18
C ILE A 200 -3.56 4.84 -22.57
N ASP A 201 -2.49 5.63 -22.46
CA ASP A 201 -1.26 5.17 -21.83
C ASP A 201 -1.46 4.89 -20.33
N PRO A 202 -1.01 3.74 -19.85
CA PRO A 202 -1.06 3.39 -18.43
C PRO A 202 -0.03 4.19 -17.63
N ILE A 203 -0.16 4.17 -16.29
CA ILE A 203 0.80 4.80 -15.37
C ILE A 203 2.08 3.99 -15.14
N SER A 204 2.14 2.77 -15.66
CA SER A 204 3.34 1.92 -15.68
C SER A 204 3.30 1.00 -16.89
N ILE A 205 4.46 0.43 -17.26
CA ILE A 205 4.53 -0.58 -18.32
C ILE A 205 3.94 -1.95 -17.92
N GLY A 206 3.38 -2.07 -16.71
CA GLY A 206 2.93 -3.35 -16.14
C GLY A 206 4.10 -4.15 -15.55
N GLY A 207 4.11 -5.48 -15.75
CA GLY A 207 5.21 -6.32 -15.25
C GLY A 207 5.26 -6.36 -13.72
N ASP A 208 6.43 -6.05 -13.16
CA ASP A 208 6.68 -6.10 -11.71
C ASP A 208 6.12 -4.88 -10.96
N TRP A 209 5.64 -3.87 -11.68
CA TRP A 209 4.96 -2.72 -11.09
C TRP A 209 3.55 -3.05 -10.58
N ILE A 210 2.95 -4.15 -11.03
CA ILE A 210 1.59 -4.55 -10.66
C ILE A 210 1.59 -5.92 -9.98
N GLY A 211 0.79 -6.05 -8.92
CA GLY A 211 0.60 -7.29 -8.16
C GLY A 211 -0.79 -7.88 -8.35
N GLN A 212 -1.53 -8.01 -7.26
CA GLN A 212 -2.94 -8.40 -7.26
C GLN A 212 -3.88 -7.19 -7.38
N MET A 213 -3.34 -6.03 -7.68
CA MET A 213 -4.05 -4.77 -7.82
C MET A 213 -3.46 -3.96 -8.97
N VAL A 214 -4.33 -3.31 -9.74
CA VAL A 214 -3.94 -2.40 -10.82
C VAL A 214 -4.90 -1.23 -10.90
N SER A 215 -4.36 -0.04 -11.14
CA SER A 215 -5.16 1.14 -11.47
C SER A 215 -4.89 1.56 -12.90
N TYR A 216 -5.95 1.97 -13.59
CA TYR A 216 -5.87 2.39 -14.98
C TYR A 216 -6.61 3.72 -15.18
N PRO A 217 -6.07 4.69 -15.95
CA PRO A 217 -6.77 5.93 -16.23
C PRO A 217 -8.02 5.66 -17.08
N LEU A 218 -9.11 6.35 -16.76
CA LEU A 218 -10.36 6.27 -17.50
C LEU A 218 -10.39 7.28 -18.67
N PRO A 219 -10.99 6.93 -19.81
CA PRO A 219 -11.28 7.88 -20.87
C PRO A 219 -12.17 9.03 -20.36
N LYS A 220 -11.95 10.24 -20.89
CA LYS A 220 -12.78 11.42 -20.53
C LYS A 220 -14.24 11.27 -20.96
N SER A 221 -14.53 10.37 -21.88
CA SER A 221 -15.90 10.03 -22.33
C SER A 221 -16.68 9.20 -21.32
N MET A 222 -16.02 8.63 -20.28
CA MET A 222 -16.73 7.88 -19.25
C MET A 222 -17.64 8.78 -18.42
N PRO A 223 -18.82 8.28 -17.98
CA PRO A 223 -19.71 9.03 -17.11
C PRO A 223 -19.02 9.43 -15.80
N LEU A 224 -19.30 10.65 -15.32
CA LEU A 224 -18.77 11.11 -14.02
C LEU A 224 -19.27 10.27 -12.86
N ASN A 225 -20.48 9.70 -12.97
CA ASN A 225 -21.10 8.80 -12.00
C ASN A 225 -20.87 7.32 -12.33
N LEU A 226 -19.80 6.99 -13.05
CA LEU A 226 -19.51 5.61 -13.51
C LEU A 226 -19.55 4.58 -12.37
N LYS A 227 -19.12 4.95 -11.17
CA LYS A 227 -19.17 4.05 -10.01
C LYS A 227 -20.59 3.63 -9.67
N GLU A 228 -21.52 4.60 -9.62
CA GLU A 228 -22.95 4.37 -9.37
C GLU A 228 -23.59 3.58 -10.50
N GLU A 229 -23.26 3.89 -11.74
CA GLU A 229 -23.76 3.16 -12.91
C GLU A 229 -23.33 1.68 -12.90
N LEU A 230 -22.06 1.41 -12.61
CA LEU A 230 -21.56 0.04 -12.49
C LEU A 230 -22.27 -0.73 -11.39
N TRP A 231 -22.52 -0.09 -10.26
CA TRP A 231 -23.27 -0.74 -9.17
C TRP A 231 -24.74 -0.95 -9.52
N ASN A 232 -25.43 0.07 -9.98
CA ASN A 232 -26.87 0.03 -10.21
C ASN A 232 -27.26 -0.94 -11.33
N ASN A 233 -26.53 -0.91 -12.45
CA ASN A 233 -26.88 -1.64 -13.66
C ASN A 233 -26.21 -3.02 -13.74
N PHE A 234 -25.01 -3.18 -13.17
CA PHE A 234 -24.22 -4.40 -13.33
C PHE A 234 -23.87 -5.09 -12.01
N LYS A 235 -24.20 -4.49 -10.85
CA LYS A 235 -23.83 -4.97 -9.50
C LYS A 235 -22.31 -5.15 -9.33
N ILE A 236 -21.54 -4.27 -9.97
CA ILE A 236 -20.08 -4.25 -9.92
C ILE A 236 -19.64 -3.17 -8.94
N GLU A 237 -18.88 -3.57 -7.92
CA GLU A 237 -18.23 -2.66 -6.97
C GLU A 237 -16.73 -2.59 -7.25
N VAL A 238 -16.29 -1.43 -7.73
CA VAL A 238 -14.86 -1.12 -7.95
C VAL A 238 -14.56 0.30 -7.51
N PRO A 239 -13.41 0.59 -6.94
CA PRO A 239 -12.97 1.97 -6.68
C PRO A 239 -12.79 2.75 -7.98
N ILE A 240 -13.49 3.88 -8.06
CA ILE A 240 -13.24 4.94 -9.06
C ILE A 240 -12.90 6.19 -8.28
N PHE A 241 -11.84 6.88 -8.66
CA PHE A 241 -11.31 8.01 -7.90
C PHE A 241 -10.51 8.96 -8.79
N ASP A 242 -10.42 10.22 -8.36
CA ASP A 242 -9.60 11.23 -9.01
C ASP A 242 -8.16 11.18 -8.47
N TRP A 243 -7.20 11.18 -9.38
CA TRP A 243 -5.79 11.29 -9.05
C TRP A 243 -5.06 12.07 -10.15
N ASN A 244 -4.29 13.09 -9.74
CA ASN A 244 -3.50 13.94 -10.63
C ASN A 244 -4.29 14.50 -11.83
N GLY A 245 -5.55 14.94 -11.58
CA GLY A 245 -6.41 15.55 -12.60
C GLY A 245 -7.08 14.57 -13.57
N HIS A 246 -6.97 13.27 -13.33
CA HIS A 246 -7.61 12.22 -14.12
C HIS A 246 -8.41 11.28 -13.24
N GLN A 247 -9.47 10.73 -13.80
CA GLN A 247 -10.25 9.67 -13.16
C GLN A 247 -9.61 8.31 -13.42
N TYR A 248 -9.58 7.47 -12.41
CA TYR A 248 -8.99 6.12 -12.44
C TYR A 248 -9.97 5.07 -11.95
N ILE A 249 -9.86 3.88 -12.53
CA ILE A 249 -10.46 2.66 -12.01
C ILE A 249 -9.38 1.78 -11.38
N ARG A 250 -9.63 1.19 -10.19
CA ARG A 250 -8.72 0.23 -9.57
C ARG A 250 -9.36 -1.15 -9.44
N ILE A 251 -8.73 -2.14 -10.05
CA ILE A 251 -9.14 -3.54 -9.96
C ILE A 251 -8.25 -4.23 -8.92
N SER A 252 -8.86 -5.01 -8.04
CA SER A 252 -8.18 -5.82 -7.02
C SER A 252 -8.69 -7.24 -7.11
N MET A 253 -7.78 -8.23 -7.08
CA MET A 253 -8.11 -9.65 -7.19
C MET A 253 -7.64 -10.40 -5.94
N GLN A 254 -8.55 -11.13 -5.33
CA GLN A 254 -8.26 -12.12 -4.29
C GLN A 254 -8.81 -13.48 -4.74
N ILE A 255 -8.50 -14.56 -4.04
CA ILE A 255 -8.81 -15.93 -4.44
C ILE A 255 -10.31 -16.21 -4.72
N TYR A 256 -11.21 -15.42 -4.14
CA TYR A 256 -12.64 -15.51 -4.36
C TYR A 256 -13.12 -14.82 -5.65
N ASN A 257 -12.27 -14.04 -6.31
CA ASN A 257 -12.55 -13.44 -7.62
C ASN A 257 -12.14 -14.37 -8.75
N LYS A 258 -12.91 -14.33 -9.83
CA LYS A 258 -12.71 -15.14 -11.04
C LYS A 258 -12.36 -14.26 -12.22
N LYS A 259 -11.76 -14.86 -13.26
CA LYS A 259 -11.51 -14.17 -14.53
C LYS A 259 -12.81 -13.64 -15.15
N SER A 260 -13.93 -14.38 -15.00
CA SER A 260 -15.26 -13.95 -15.46
C SER A 260 -15.73 -12.62 -14.85
N ASP A 261 -15.31 -12.29 -13.61
CA ASP A 261 -15.64 -11.01 -12.99
C ASP A 261 -14.97 -9.85 -13.72
N ILE A 262 -13.72 -10.07 -14.17
CA ILE A 262 -13.00 -9.10 -15.02
C ILE A 262 -13.69 -8.96 -16.37
N ASP A 263 -14.05 -10.08 -17.00
CA ASP A 263 -14.73 -10.06 -18.31
C ASP A 263 -16.08 -9.32 -18.21
N THR A 264 -16.83 -9.52 -17.12
CA THR A 264 -18.07 -8.79 -16.85
C THR A 264 -17.83 -7.29 -16.70
N LEU A 265 -16.80 -6.89 -15.97
CA LEU A 265 -16.41 -5.48 -15.83
C LEU A 265 -16.03 -4.87 -17.17
N LEU A 266 -15.20 -5.56 -17.97
CA LEU A 266 -14.76 -5.07 -19.28
C LEU A 266 -15.94 -4.88 -20.23
N ASN A 267 -16.89 -5.80 -20.26
CA ASN A 267 -18.12 -5.68 -21.06
C ASN A 267 -18.98 -4.49 -20.61
N ALA A 268 -19.10 -4.28 -19.29
CA ALA A 268 -19.83 -3.13 -18.77
C ALA A 268 -19.15 -1.80 -19.16
N LEU A 269 -17.82 -1.73 -19.07
CA LEU A 269 -17.06 -0.54 -19.48
C LEU A 269 -17.16 -0.27 -20.99
N ASP A 270 -17.14 -1.31 -21.84
CA ASP A 270 -17.29 -1.19 -23.29
C ASP A 270 -18.67 -0.63 -23.69
N ASN A 271 -19.73 -0.95 -22.93
CA ASN A 271 -21.07 -0.39 -23.18
C ASN A 271 -21.07 1.14 -23.01
N PHE A 272 -20.36 1.67 -22.03
CA PHE A 272 -20.26 3.13 -21.80
C PHE A 272 -19.40 3.85 -22.84
N LEU A 273 -18.53 3.14 -23.56
CA LEU A 273 -17.71 3.73 -24.63
C LEU A 273 -18.44 3.80 -25.98
N LYS A 274 -19.56 3.06 -26.13
CA LYS A 274 -20.35 2.99 -27.38
C LYS A 274 -21.48 4.02 -27.42
N VAL A 275 -21.75 4.68 -26.32
CA VAL A 275 -22.76 5.73 -26.19
C VAL A 275 -22.12 7.09 -26.47
#